data_9e957370f8af511552addaea86df2b2e
#
_entry.id   9e957370f8af511552addaea86df2b2e
#
_cell.length_a   1.000
_cell.length_b   1.000
_cell.length_c   1.000
_cell.angle_alpha   90.00
_cell.angle_beta   90.00
_cell.angle_gamma   90.00
#
_symmetry.space_group_name_H-M   'P 1'
#
loop_
_entity.id
_entity.type
_entity.pdbx_description
1 polymer ?
#
loop_
_entity_poly.entity_id
_entity_poly.type
_entity_poly.pdbx_seq_one_letter_code
_entity_poly.pdbx_strand_id
1 'polypeptide(L)'
;MLHIAGIIVVASPVLLLAVFGVTTLMRIPLSERRMARFTEASTVFGLISALFILAVMLATNERNVSVVLGDWVRIPDKHSDTVSEEASGLPNVSAVGSKVSSLSAADTSKDSAAPGDVHSRTGAAIEEPEGREHDRGLTSSSSPSKASDSHANHFHFRLKFVFDRLSVPFVIMTFVLCGVIAAFACRYLHRDEGFHRFFIFFSFFQLGMILSSVAGTIETLFFGWELVGLSSALLVAFFHDRPAPVANGLRVWTVYRIADAAFLVAALTLHHLSGSGDFDGIAGQGMWPEGKAVLSEGSALFVGCLLLFAAAGKSALVPFSGWLPRAMEGPTPSSAVFYGALSVHLGAFLLLRVSPLLDESLTLRILVVALGLITVVFATLAARVQTDIKSSLAFSSLIQVSIIVVEIGFGLRYIPLIHIIGHACLRTLQLIRAPSLLRDYNSMINAIGAYLPENASPSRNMSATLQSRLYRFAFDRGNLDAMLDEWVVRPFVAVFSWSDRMERRWTNWLGGRSKSNPDNGDGNRDRDGNGDGANRADAM
;
A
#
# COMPACT_ATOMS: atom_id res chain seq x y z
N MET A 1 15.40 -21.40 13.36
CA MET A 1 15.02 -20.38 14.35
C MET A 1 14.46 -19.11 13.70
N LEU A 2 15.11 -18.55 12.66
CA LEU A 2 14.61 -17.35 11.96
C LEU A 2 13.20 -17.52 11.38
N HIS A 3 12.89 -18.66 10.75
CA HIS A 3 11.55 -18.93 10.23
C HIS A 3 10.48 -18.91 11.34
N ILE A 4 10.77 -19.49 12.49
CA ILE A 4 9.83 -19.47 13.63
C ILE A 4 9.63 -18.05 14.14
N ALA A 5 10.70 -17.27 14.28
CA ALA A 5 10.61 -15.88 14.68
C ALA A 5 9.80 -15.05 13.65
N GLY A 6 10.01 -15.28 12.35
CA GLY A 6 9.24 -14.63 11.29
C GLY A 6 7.75 -14.96 11.34
N ILE A 7 7.41 -16.23 11.63
CA ILE A 7 6.01 -16.63 11.84
C ILE A 7 5.43 -15.93 13.07
N ILE A 8 6.16 -15.82 14.18
CA ILE A 8 5.69 -15.16 15.40
C ILE A 8 5.40 -13.67 15.16
N VAL A 9 6.22 -12.98 14.36
CA VAL A 9 5.98 -11.58 13.99
C VAL A 9 4.60 -11.39 13.39
N VAL A 10 4.16 -12.28 12.50
CA VAL A 10 2.86 -12.20 11.86
C VAL A 10 1.76 -12.82 12.73
N ALA A 11 2.04 -13.93 13.40
CA ALA A 11 1.07 -14.63 14.23
C ALA A 11 0.62 -13.80 15.44
N SER A 12 1.50 -12.95 16.00
CA SER A 12 1.15 -12.16 17.19
C SER A 12 -0.05 -11.23 16.97
N PRO A 13 -0.15 -10.39 15.92
CA PRO A 13 -1.34 -9.59 15.66
C PRO A 13 -2.53 -10.41 15.12
N VAL A 14 -2.28 -11.54 14.42
CA VAL A 14 -3.35 -12.46 13.99
C VAL A 14 -4.06 -13.06 15.20
N LEU A 15 -3.30 -13.56 16.18
CA LEU A 15 -3.84 -14.12 17.41
C LEU A 15 -4.59 -13.08 18.23
N LEU A 16 -4.08 -11.85 18.32
CA LEU A 16 -4.76 -10.75 18.98
C LEU A 16 -6.13 -10.49 18.35
N LEU A 17 -6.17 -10.38 17.03
CA LEU A 17 -7.40 -10.18 16.29
C LEU A 17 -8.37 -11.37 16.44
N ALA A 18 -7.86 -12.60 16.41
CA ALA A 18 -8.66 -13.81 16.60
C ALA A 18 -9.30 -13.83 18.02
N VAL A 19 -8.53 -13.51 19.06
CA VAL A 19 -9.05 -13.43 20.44
C VAL A 19 -10.14 -12.38 20.54
N PHE A 20 -9.95 -11.18 20.01
CA PHE A 20 -10.97 -10.11 20.05
C PHE A 20 -12.17 -10.45 19.19
N GLY A 21 -11.98 -11.01 18.00
CA GLY A 21 -13.07 -11.43 17.11
C GLY A 21 -13.92 -12.54 17.72
N VAL A 22 -13.29 -13.61 18.22
CA VAL A 22 -14.01 -14.74 18.85
C VAL A 22 -14.76 -14.30 20.09
N THR A 23 -14.13 -13.52 21.00
CA THR A 23 -14.82 -13.05 22.21
C THR A 23 -15.98 -12.13 21.89
N THR A 24 -15.87 -11.28 20.88
CA THR A 24 -16.97 -10.43 20.40
C THR A 24 -18.11 -11.26 19.82
N LEU A 25 -17.79 -12.24 18.97
CA LEU A 25 -18.78 -13.13 18.35
C LEU A 25 -19.51 -13.98 19.40
N MET A 26 -18.79 -14.49 20.39
CA MET A 26 -19.36 -15.27 21.50
C MET A 26 -20.02 -14.40 22.57
N ARG A 27 -20.03 -13.08 22.42
CA ARG A 27 -20.54 -12.10 23.39
C ARG A 27 -19.92 -12.23 24.78
N ILE A 28 -18.65 -12.65 24.86
CA ILE A 28 -17.90 -12.74 26.10
C ILE A 28 -17.36 -11.34 26.43
N PRO A 29 -17.80 -10.68 27.52
CA PRO A 29 -17.31 -9.35 27.86
C PRO A 29 -15.86 -9.42 28.34
N LEU A 30 -14.95 -8.84 27.57
CA LEU A 30 -13.57 -8.63 28.00
C LEU A 30 -13.49 -7.31 28.77
N SER A 31 -12.85 -7.33 29.95
CA SER A 31 -12.57 -6.07 30.64
C SER A 31 -11.52 -5.25 29.90
N GLU A 32 -11.58 -3.91 29.98
CA GLU A 32 -10.60 -3.00 29.39
C GLU A 32 -9.16 -3.40 29.73
N ARG A 33 -8.90 -3.78 30.99
CA ARG A 33 -7.58 -4.23 31.45
C ARG A 33 -7.09 -5.51 30.74
N ARG A 34 -7.99 -6.44 30.41
CA ARG A 34 -7.62 -7.67 29.67
C ARG A 34 -7.31 -7.34 28.21
N MET A 35 -8.14 -6.51 27.56
CA MET A 35 -7.86 -6.08 26.19
C MET A 35 -6.53 -5.34 26.08
N ALA A 36 -6.25 -4.41 27.00
CA ALA A 36 -4.98 -3.71 27.07
C ALA A 36 -3.80 -4.69 27.18
N ARG A 37 -3.85 -5.64 28.12
CA ARG A 37 -2.78 -6.63 28.33
C ARG A 37 -2.58 -7.54 27.11
N PHE A 38 -3.65 -7.97 26.44
CA PHE A 38 -3.53 -8.79 25.24
C PHE A 38 -2.88 -8.00 24.09
N THR A 39 -3.24 -6.73 23.93
CA THR A 39 -2.62 -5.84 22.93
C THR A 39 -1.15 -5.60 23.25
N GLU A 40 -0.82 -5.28 24.49
CA GLU A 40 0.56 -5.09 24.96
C GLU A 40 1.39 -6.38 24.77
N ALA A 41 0.85 -7.53 25.18
CA ALA A 41 1.53 -8.82 25.03
C ALA A 41 1.80 -9.14 23.54
N SER A 42 0.80 -9.03 22.68
CA SER A 42 0.96 -9.24 21.23
C SER A 42 2.05 -8.34 20.65
N THR A 43 2.02 -7.05 21.00
CA THR A 43 2.98 -6.06 20.51
C THR A 43 4.39 -6.36 21.01
N VAL A 44 4.55 -6.72 22.30
CA VAL A 44 5.86 -7.05 22.90
C VAL A 44 6.43 -8.32 22.30
N PHE A 45 5.63 -9.39 22.16
CA PHE A 45 6.08 -10.63 21.53
C PHE A 45 6.50 -10.43 20.07
N GLY A 46 5.71 -9.67 19.30
CA GLY A 46 6.06 -9.33 17.93
C GLY A 46 7.35 -8.50 17.84
N LEU A 47 7.51 -7.52 18.74
CA LEU A 47 8.70 -6.67 18.81
C LEU A 47 9.95 -7.48 19.18
N ILE A 48 9.88 -8.33 20.21
CA ILE A 48 11.00 -9.18 20.61
C ILE A 48 11.42 -10.09 19.46
N SER A 49 10.44 -10.69 18.75
CA SER A 49 10.72 -11.55 17.60
C SER A 49 11.38 -10.77 16.46
N ALA A 50 10.91 -9.54 16.17
CA ALA A 50 11.50 -8.69 15.15
C ALA A 50 12.94 -8.24 15.52
N LEU A 51 13.18 -7.90 16.79
CA LEU A 51 14.52 -7.56 17.29
C LEU A 51 15.45 -8.77 17.27
N PHE A 52 14.95 -9.97 17.57
CA PHE A 52 15.70 -11.21 17.43
C PHE A 52 16.12 -11.46 15.98
N ILE A 53 15.20 -11.30 15.02
CA ILE A 53 15.52 -11.39 13.59
C ILE A 53 16.62 -10.38 13.22
N LEU A 54 16.49 -9.12 13.64
CA LEU A 54 17.49 -8.10 13.40
C LEU A 54 18.87 -8.50 13.98
N ALA A 55 18.89 -8.96 15.24
CA ALA A 55 20.14 -9.36 15.91
C ALA A 55 20.83 -10.53 15.18
N VAL A 56 20.06 -11.54 14.74
CA VAL A 56 20.62 -12.67 13.98
C VAL A 56 21.10 -12.20 12.61
N MET A 57 20.33 -11.40 11.87
CA MET A 57 20.75 -10.84 10.58
C MET A 57 22.05 -10.03 10.68
N LEU A 58 22.23 -9.27 11.75
CA LEU A 58 23.46 -8.53 12.00
C LEU A 58 24.62 -9.46 12.36
N ALA A 59 24.38 -10.53 13.14
CA ALA A 59 25.41 -11.48 13.56
C ALA A 59 25.87 -12.40 12.42
N THR A 60 24.95 -12.83 11.55
CA THR A 60 25.24 -13.73 10.41
C THR A 60 25.58 -12.98 9.13
N ASN A 61 25.42 -11.65 9.12
CA ASN A 61 25.51 -10.82 7.92
C ASN A 61 24.55 -11.26 6.79
N GLU A 62 23.50 -12.02 7.14
CA GLU A 62 22.41 -12.34 6.22
C GLU A 62 21.56 -11.09 5.97
N ARG A 63 21.30 -10.80 4.71
CA ARG A 63 20.61 -9.57 4.31
C ARG A 63 19.15 -9.75 3.92
N ASN A 64 18.75 -11.01 3.78
CA ASN A 64 17.38 -11.39 3.38
C ASN A 64 17.02 -12.75 3.98
N VAL A 65 15.88 -12.81 4.64
CA VAL A 65 15.28 -14.04 5.16
C VAL A 65 13.87 -14.15 4.61
N SER A 66 13.61 -15.16 3.79
CA SER A 66 12.28 -15.41 3.25
C SER A 66 11.61 -16.58 3.96
N VAL A 67 10.34 -16.41 4.28
CA VAL A 67 9.48 -17.43 4.89
C VAL A 67 8.32 -17.69 3.94
N VAL A 68 8.33 -18.83 3.28
CA VAL A 68 7.25 -19.26 2.38
C VAL A 68 6.29 -20.15 3.18
N LEU A 69 5.02 -19.77 3.25
CA LEU A 69 3.99 -20.53 3.95
C LEU A 69 3.25 -21.51 3.03
N GLY A 70 3.27 -21.28 1.73
CA GLY A 70 2.63 -22.13 0.73
C GLY A 70 1.92 -21.36 -0.36
N ASP A 71 1.32 -22.10 -1.30
CA ASP A 71 0.50 -21.53 -2.37
C ASP A 71 -0.95 -21.41 -1.88
N TRP A 72 -1.51 -20.23 -1.96
CA TRP A 72 -2.90 -19.99 -1.57
C TRP A 72 -3.89 -20.51 -2.62
N VAL A 73 -3.58 -20.28 -3.90
CA VAL A 73 -4.41 -20.73 -5.03
C VAL A 73 -3.48 -21.30 -6.10
N ARG A 74 -3.76 -22.53 -6.54
CA ARG A 74 -3.20 -23.16 -7.73
C ARG A 74 -4.30 -23.23 -8.77
N ILE A 75 -4.14 -22.56 -9.90
CA ILE A 75 -5.06 -22.70 -11.02
C ILE A 75 -4.47 -23.79 -11.92
N PRO A 76 -5.05 -25.01 -11.99
CA PRO A 76 -4.57 -26.05 -12.89
C PRO A 76 -4.87 -25.64 -14.33
N ASP A 77 -3.86 -25.71 -15.19
CA ASP A 77 -4.05 -25.53 -16.62
C ASP A 77 -4.90 -26.68 -17.17
N LYS A 78 -6.03 -26.36 -17.76
CA LYS A 78 -6.94 -27.34 -18.41
C LYS A 78 -6.35 -28.02 -19.63
N HIS A 79 -5.10 -27.70 -20.03
CA HIS A 79 -4.49 -28.26 -21.25
C HIS A 79 -3.47 -29.37 -21.01
N SER A 80 -3.12 -29.75 -19.78
CA SER A 80 -2.17 -30.83 -19.54
C SER A 80 -2.81 -32.23 -19.44
N ASP A 81 -4.13 -32.31 -19.23
CA ASP A 81 -4.80 -33.60 -19.03
C ASP A 81 -5.27 -34.30 -20.33
N THR A 82 -5.24 -33.58 -21.48
CA THR A 82 -5.67 -34.16 -22.75
C THR A 82 -4.55 -34.81 -23.56
N VAL A 83 -3.28 -34.63 -23.19
CA VAL A 83 -2.15 -35.25 -23.92
C VAL A 83 -1.66 -36.55 -23.27
N SER A 84 -2.03 -36.84 -22.03
CA SER A 84 -1.64 -38.05 -21.33
C SER A 84 -2.63 -39.22 -21.48
N GLU A 85 -3.85 -38.99 -21.96
CA GLU A 85 -4.83 -40.07 -22.20
C GLU A 85 -4.80 -40.62 -23.62
N GLU A 86 -4.23 -39.95 -24.62
CA GLU A 86 -4.09 -40.47 -25.99
C GLU A 86 -2.83 -41.30 -26.22
N ALA A 87 -1.87 -41.34 -25.28
CA ALA A 87 -0.62 -42.10 -25.42
C ALA A 87 -0.68 -43.52 -24.84
N SER A 88 -1.79 -43.97 -24.25
CA SER A 88 -1.91 -45.31 -23.64
C SER A 88 -2.74 -46.31 -24.43
N GLY A 89 -3.10 -46.03 -25.69
CA GLY A 89 -4.01 -46.85 -26.47
C GLY A 89 -3.49 -47.34 -27.83
N LEU A 90 -2.20 -47.72 -27.98
CA LEU A 90 -1.79 -48.43 -29.19
C LEU A 90 -0.97 -49.69 -28.82
N PRO A 91 -1.34 -50.88 -29.38
CA PRO A 91 -0.66 -52.11 -29.05
C PRO A 91 0.66 -52.27 -29.82
N ASN A 92 1.61 -52.80 -29.09
CA ASN A 92 2.93 -53.22 -29.50
C ASN A 92 2.88 -54.20 -30.69
N VAL A 93 3.37 -53.85 -31.87
CA VAL A 93 3.67 -54.76 -32.94
C VAL A 93 5.15 -54.62 -33.30
N SER A 94 5.87 -55.69 -32.94
CA SER A 94 7.26 -55.94 -33.29
C SER A 94 7.41 -56.40 -34.75
N ALA A 95 8.51 -55.98 -35.36
CA ALA A 95 9.28 -56.57 -36.43
C ALA A 95 8.64 -56.71 -37.82
N VAL A 96 9.30 -56.19 -38.79
CA VAL A 96 9.86 -56.82 -40.04
C VAL A 96 10.35 -55.71 -40.95
N GLY A 97 11.59 -55.46 -41.16
CA GLY A 97 12.43 -56.00 -42.21
C GLY A 97 12.54 -55.12 -43.44
N SER A 98 13.75 -54.55 -43.60
CA SER A 98 14.53 -54.47 -44.86
C SER A 98 14.11 -53.57 -46.02
N LYS A 99 15.10 -52.72 -46.35
CA LYS A 99 15.66 -52.50 -47.73
C LYS A 99 14.81 -51.75 -48.78
N VAL A 100 15.46 -50.84 -49.34
CA VAL A 100 15.79 -50.58 -50.77
C VAL A 100 15.70 -49.06 -51.04
N SER A 101 16.85 -48.42 -51.19
CA SER A 101 17.51 -47.96 -52.42
C SER A 101 16.88 -46.78 -53.16
N SER A 102 17.65 -45.70 -53.17
CA SER A 102 18.22 -44.99 -54.33
C SER A 102 17.32 -44.44 -55.44
N LEU A 103 17.65 -43.31 -55.83
CA LEU A 103 17.78 -42.64 -57.14
C LEU A 103 17.20 -41.24 -57.08
N SER A 104 18.05 -40.27 -57.22
CA SER A 104 18.65 -39.72 -58.43
C SER A 104 17.89 -38.50 -58.96
N ALA A 105 18.54 -37.46 -58.94
CA ALA A 105 19.08 -36.65 -60.01
C ALA A 105 18.28 -35.45 -60.48
N ALA A 106 18.99 -34.43 -60.57
CA ALA A 106 19.27 -33.49 -61.66
C ALA A 106 18.31 -32.30 -61.75
N ASP A 107 18.70 -31.14 -61.88
CA ASP A 107 19.69 -30.37 -62.61
C ASP A 107 19.05 -29.03 -62.98
N THR A 108 19.78 -28.09 -63.12
CA THR A 108 20.04 -26.93 -63.98
C THR A 108 20.02 -25.56 -63.26
N SER A 109 21.23 -25.01 -63.05
CA SER A 109 22.02 -24.06 -63.86
C SER A 109 21.29 -22.74 -64.21
N LYS A 110 21.84 -21.63 -63.91
CA LYS A 110 22.80 -20.79 -64.61
C LYS A 110 22.91 -19.40 -64.06
N ASP A 111 24.15 -18.96 -63.91
CA ASP A 111 24.83 -17.76 -64.39
C ASP A 111 24.29 -16.40 -63.93
N SER A 112 25.07 -15.45 -63.47
CA SER A 112 26.29 -14.91 -64.06
C SER A 112 26.87 -13.79 -63.20
N ALA A 113 28.16 -13.81 -63.06
CA ALA A 113 29.17 -12.76 -63.21
C ALA A 113 29.41 -11.73 -62.12
N ALA A 114 30.63 -11.83 -61.61
CA ALA A 114 31.47 -10.78 -61.03
C ALA A 114 31.96 -9.79 -62.12
N PRO A 115 32.84 -8.78 -61.93
CA PRO A 115 33.96 -8.66 -61.01
C PRO A 115 34.39 -7.22 -60.59
N GLY A 116 35.45 -7.10 -59.85
CA GLY A 116 36.40 -5.96 -59.83
C GLY A 116 36.69 -5.41 -58.45
N ASP A 117 37.78 -5.76 -57.78
CA ASP A 117 39.14 -5.20 -57.75
C ASP A 117 39.18 -3.79 -57.10
N VAL A 118 40.09 -3.41 -56.20
CA VAL A 118 41.54 -3.55 -56.07
C VAL A 118 42.04 -2.76 -54.84
N HIS A 119 43.03 -3.30 -54.11
CA HIS A 119 44.12 -2.64 -53.38
C HIS A 119 43.83 -1.92 -52.04
N SER A 120 44.69 -1.90 -51.03
CA SER A 120 46.07 -2.37 -50.85
C SER A 120 46.54 -2.06 -49.43
N ARG A 121 47.30 -2.98 -48.83
CA ARG A 121 48.55 -2.77 -48.00
C ARG A 121 48.48 -1.85 -46.78
N THR A 122 49.03 -2.17 -45.64
CA THR A 122 50.32 -2.68 -45.12
C THR A 122 50.23 -2.60 -43.61
N GLY A 123 50.72 -3.41 -42.71
CA GLY A 123 51.89 -4.18 -42.62
C GLY A 123 52.41 -4.19 -41.18
N ALA A 124 53.10 -5.26 -40.82
CA ALA A 124 54.04 -5.48 -39.71
C ALA A 124 53.43 -5.89 -38.34
N ALA A 125 53.50 -7.12 -37.85
CA ALA A 125 54.62 -8.06 -37.59
C ALA A 125 55.35 -7.78 -36.26
N ILE A 126 55.47 -8.90 -35.53
CA ILE A 126 56.57 -9.31 -34.59
C ILE A 126 55.95 -9.65 -33.21
N GLU A 127 56.09 -10.76 -32.60
CA GLU A 127 56.80 -12.02 -32.50
C GLU A 127 56.31 -12.81 -31.32
N GLU A 128 56.22 -14.12 -31.48
CA GLU A 128 56.17 -15.13 -30.40
C GLU A 128 57.56 -15.34 -29.80
N PRO A 129 57.80 -16.07 -28.69
CA PRO A 129 57.90 -17.52 -28.79
C PRO A 129 57.40 -18.37 -27.57
N GLU A 130 56.91 -19.55 -27.91
CA GLU A 130 57.19 -20.95 -27.50
C GLU A 130 57.51 -21.34 -26.05
N GLY A 131 56.88 -22.46 -25.66
CA GLY A 131 57.34 -23.40 -24.64
C GLY A 131 56.23 -24.33 -24.14
N ARG A 132 55.96 -25.44 -24.81
CA ARG A 132 56.12 -26.89 -24.48
C ARG A 132 55.84 -27.24 -23.00
N GLU A 133 55.15 -28.30 -22.59
CA GLU A 133 54.86 -29.67 -23.14
C GLU A 133 53.97 -30.42 -22.12
N HIS A 134 53.14 -31.40 -22.63
CA HIS A 134 52.74 -32.68 -22.03
C HIS A 134 51.82 -32.68 -20.80
N ASP A 135 50.78 -33.52 -20.65
CA ASP A 135 50.41 -34.85 -21.23
C ASP A 135 48.98 -35.25 -20.84
N ARG A 136 48.31 -35.99 -21.73
CA ARG A 136 47.27 -37.02 -21.53
C ARG A 136 46.13 -36.79 -20.50
N GLY A 137 44.91 -36.73 -20.82
CA GLY A 137 44.14 -37.75 -21.49
C GLY A 137 42.89 -38.07 -20.65
N LEU A 138 41.79 -38.00 -21.19
CA LEU A 138 40.66 -38.90 -21.07
C LEU A 138 39.34 -38.13 -21.37
N THR A 139 38.87 -38.45 -22.53
CA THR A 139 37.54 -38.13 -23.05
C THR A 139 36.43 -38.62 -22.14
N SER A 140 35.54 -37.74 -21.71
CA SER A 140 34.16 -38.09 -21.52
C SER A 140 33.28 -36.97 -22.05
N SER A 141 32.76 -37.21 -23.23
CA SER A 141 31.70 -36.43 -23.86
C SER A 141 30.45 -36.55 -23.03
N SER A 142 30.14 -35.52 -22.25
CA SER A 142 28.81 -35.30 -21.73
C SER A 142 28.20 -34.14 -22.51
N SER A 143 27.32 -34.51 -23.45
CA SER A 143 26.42 -33.60 -24.12
C SER A 143 25.64 -32.79 -23.10
N PRO A 144 25.52 -31.45 -23.22
CA PRO A 144 24.55 -30.73 -22.42
C PRO A 144 23.16 -31.09 -22.93
N SER A 145 22.44 -31.88 -22.14
CA SER A 145 21.00 -32.03 -22.28
C SER A 145 20.38 -30.63 -22.20
N LYS A 146 19.87 -30.18 -23.34
CA LYS A 146 18.92 -29.08 -23.36
C LYS A 146 17.70 -29.52 -22.57
N ALA A 147 17.66 -29.21 -21.29
CA ALA A 147 16.42 -29.09 -20.56
C ALA A 147 15.67 -27.91 -21.17
N SER A 148 14.80 -28.18 -22.10
CA SER A 148 13.73 -27.27 -22.48
C SER A 148 12.76 -27.24 -21.29
N ASP A 149 13.03 -26.41 -20.30
CA ASP A 149 12.01 -26.01 -19.34
C ASP A 149 10.95 -25.23 -20.12
N SER A 150 9.94 -25.95 -20.56
CA SER A 150 8.66 -25.36 -20.91
C SER A 150 8.10 -24.78 -19.61
N HIS A 151 8.36 -23.49 -19.34
CA HIS A 151 7.66 -22.74 -18.34
C HIS A 151 6.18 -22.67 -18.74
N ALA A 152 5.41 -23.68 -18.37
CA ALA A 152 3.98 -23.57 -18.28
C ALA A 152 3.72 -22.42 -17.30
N ASN A 153 3.07 -21.35 -17.77
CA ASN A 153 2.67 -20.20 -16.95
C ASN A 153 1.59 -20.66 -15.95
N HIS A 154 2.03 -21.30 -14.87
CA HIS A 154 1.15 -21.62 -13.75
C HIS A 154 0.99 -20.35 -12.91
N PHE A 155 -0.21 -19.79 -12.86
CA PHE A 155 -0.53 -18.71 -11.95
C PHE A 155 -0.54 -19.25 -10.51
N HIS A 156 0.46 -18.88 -9.73
CA HIS A 156 0.60 -19.26 -8.33
C HIS A 156 0.50 -18.03 -7.45
N PHE A 157 -0.51 -17.97 -6.59
CA PHE A 157 -0.58 -16.97 -5.53
C PHE A 157 0.12 -17.53 -4.30
N ARG A 158 1.32 -17.05 -4.04
CA ARG A 158 2.17 -17.47 -2.91
C ARG A 158 2.00 -16.56 -1.70
N LEU A 159 1.86 -17.15 -0.52
CA LEU A 159 2.00 -16.41 0.73
C LEU A 159 3.46 -16.49 1.19
N LYS A 160 4.20 -15.38 0.99
CA LYS A 160 5.63 -15.26 1.28
C LYS A 160 5.87 -14.03 2.12
N PHE A 161 6.64 -14.18 3.18
CA PHE A 161 7.13 -13.08 4.01
C PHE A 161 8.63 -12.90 3.81
N VAL A 162 9.06 -11.64 3.72
CA VAL A 162 10.45 -11.26 3.50
C VAL A 162 10.90 -10.32 4.60
N PHE A 163 11.99 -10.70 5.26
CA PHE A 163 12.68 -9.90 6.26
C PHE A 163 13.99 -9.42 5.67
N ASP A 164 14.04 -8.15 5.31
CA ASP A 164 15.18 -7.49 4.68
C ASP A 164 15.48 -6.12 5.32
N ARG A 165 16.42 -5.40 4.75
CA ARG A 165 16.84 -4.08 5.23
C ARG A 165 15.74 -3.01 5.19
N LEU A 166 14.67 -3.20 4.42
CA LEU A 166 13.51 -2.32 4.37
C LEU A 166 12.43 -2.76 5.35
N SER A 167 12.08 -4.06 5.33
CA SER A 167 10.96 -4.59 6.12
C SER A 167 11.23 -4.61 7.62
N VAL A 168 12.42 -5.04 8.05
CA VAL A 168 12.73 -5.21 9.48
C VAL A 168 12.66 -3.89 10.25
N PRO A 169 13.30 -2.77 9.81
CA PRO A 169 13.15 -1.48 10.49
C PRO A 169 11.70 -0.99 10.52
N PHE A 170 10.94 -1.23 9.45
CA PHE A 170 9.54 -0.81 9.37
C PHE A 170 8.63 -1.62 10.29
N VAL A 171 8.87 -2.93 10.43
CA VAL A 171 8.19 -3.82 11.39
C VAL A 171 8.48 -3.39 12.84
N ILE A 172 9.74 -3.14 13.16
CA ILE A 172 10.15 -2.69 14.51
C ILE A 172 9.47 -1.35 14.83
N MET A 173 9.53 -0.39 13.91
CA MET A 173 8.85 0.90 14.04
C MET A 173 7.34 0.71 14.28
N THR A 174 6.71 -0.18 13.53
CA THR A 174 5.27 -0.48 13.66
C THR A 174 4.94 -1.00 15.05
N PHE A 175 5.66 -1.99 15.56
CA PHE A 175 5.42 -2.53 16.90
C PHE A 175 5.68 -1.49 17.99
N VAL A 176 6.77 -0.74 17.91
CA VAL A 176 7.10 0.31 18.89
C VAL A 176 6.01 1.37 18.95
N LEU A 177 5.60 1.91 17.79
CA LEU A 177 4.60 2.97 17.75
C LEU A 177 3.21 2.45 18.11
N CYS A 178 2.81 1.27 17.65
CA CYS A 178 1.56 0.64 18.07
C CYS A 178 1.53 0.38 19.58
N GLY A 179 2.63 -0.08 20.19
CA GLY A 179 2.73 -0.27 21.63
C GLY A 179 2.56 1.01 22.43
N VAL A 180 3.28 2.07 22.05
CA VAL A 180 3.17 3.39 22.69
C VAL A 180 1.75 3.95 22.58
N ILE A 181 1.14 3.83 21.39
CA ILE A 181 -0.21 4.37 21.14
C ILE A 181 -1.27 3.52 21.84
N ALA A 182 -1.13 2.19 21.89
CA ALA A 182 -2.03 1.33 22.65
C ALA A 182 -2.02 1.68 24.14
N ALA A 183 -0.84 1.88 24.73
CA ALA A 183 -0.70 2.30 26.13
C ALA A 183 -1.34 3.68 26.38
N PHE A 184 -1.19 4.62 25.45
CA PHE A 184 -1.86 5.92 25.49
C PHE A 184 -3.38 5.78 25.35
N ALA A 185 -3.86 4.97 24.39
CA ALA A 185 -5.27 4.75 24.11
C ALA A 185 -6.01 4.14 25.31
N CYS A 186 -5.37 3.22 26.04
CA CYS A 186 -5.93 2.62 27.26
C CYS A 186 -6.31 3.67 28.32
N ARG A 187 -5.54 4.74 28.42
CA ARG A 187 -5.83 5.85 29.36
C ARG A 187 -6.78 6.86 28.77
N TYR A 188 -6.62 7.16 27.46
CA TYR A 188 -7.39 8.17 26.77
C TYR A 188 -8.87 7.77 26.60
N LEU A 189 -9.14 6.50 26.30
CA LEU A 189 -10.49 5.93 26.08
C LEU A 189 -11.03 5.21 27.33
N HIS A 190 -10.42 5.36 28.50
CA HIS A 190 -10.89 4.70 29.72
C HIS A 190 -12.33 5.09 30.02
N ARG A 191 -13.21 4.08 30.16
CA ARG A 191 -14.66 4.20 30.34
C ARG A 191 -15.43 4.78 29.13
N ASP A 192 -14.81 4.84 27.95
CA ASP A 192 -15.51 5.18 26.71
C ASP A 192 -16.28 3.96 26.22
N GLU A 193 -17.52 4.16 25.80
CA GLU A 193 -18.38 3.08 25.24
C GLU A 193 -17.75 2.44 23.99
N GLY A 194 -16.94 3.19 23.24
CA GLY A 194 -16.21 2.74 22.07
C GLY A 194 -14.90 2.02 22.36
N PHE A 195 -14.48 1.83 23.64
CA PHE A 195 -13.19 1.24 23.99
C PHE A 195 -12.92 -0.09 23.26
N HIS A 196 -13.88 -1.03 23.33
CA HIS A 196 -13.76 -2.35 22.68
C HIS A 196 -13.64 -2.22 21.16
N ARG A 197 -14.47 -1.38 20.56
CA ARG A 197 -14.47 -1.11 19.12
C ARG A 197 -13.15 -0.54 18.65
N PHE A 198 -12.58 0.40 19.42
CA PHE A 198 -11.27 0.96 19.12
C PHE A 198 -10.19 -0.12 19.03
N PHE A 199 -10.07 -0.98 20.06
CA PHE A 199 -9.01 -2.00 20.11
C PHE A 199 -9.18 -3.10 19.07
N ILE A 200 -10.41 -3.43 18.67
CA ILE A 200 -10.66 -4.33 17.54
C ILE A 200 -10.13 -3.71 16.24
N PHE A 201 -10.53 -2.47 15.91
CA PHE A 201 -10.07 -1.81 14.69
C PHE A 201 -8.57 -1.52 14.71
N PHE A 202 -8.02 -1.21 15.88
CA PHE A 202 -6.59 -1.05 16.08
C PHE A 202 -5.82 -2.34 15.81
N SER A 203 -6.36 -3.49 16.20
CA SER A 203 -5.75 -4.80 15.92
C SER A 203 -5.76 -5.13 14.41
N PHE A 204 -6.84 -4.79 13.69
CA PHE A 204 -6.87 -4.86 12.22
C PHE A 204 -5.79 -4.00 11.60
N PHE A 205 -5.64 -2.77 12.09
CA PHE A 205 -4.61 -1.87 11.62
C PHE A 205 -3.20 -2.41 11.85
N GLN A 206 -2.91 -2.87 13.07
CA GLN A 206 -1.60 -3.42 13.40
C GLN A 206 -1.27 -4.63 12.52
N LEU A 207 -2.24 -5.54 12.33
CA LEU A 207 -2.08 -6.70 11.45
C LEU A 207 -1.80 -6.26 10.01
N GLY A 208 -2.59 -5.31 9.48
CA GLY A 208 -2.41 -4.81 8.13
C GLY A 208 -1.03 -4.17 7.90
N MET A 209 -0.56 -3.39 8.87
CA MET A 209 0.78 -2.77 8.82
C MET A 209 1.89 -3.81 8.82
N ILE A 210 1.80 -4.84 9.68
CA ILE A 210 2.80 -5.91 9.73
C ILE A 210 2.80 -6.71 8.44
N LEU A 211 1.63 -7.14 7.94
CA LEU A 211 1.53 -7.87 6.67
C LEU A 211 2.09 -7.08 5.50
N SER A 212 1.76 -5.79 5.39
CA SER A 212 2.32 -4.91 4.35
C SER A 212 3.83 -4.79 4.46
N SER A 213 4.36 -4.69 5.68
CA SER A 213 5.79 -4.49 5.91
C SER A 213 6.63 -5.72 5.54
N VAL A 214 6.13 -6.93 5.81
CA VAL A 214 6.85 -8.19 5.56
C VAL A 214 6.44 -8.86 4.24
N ALA A 215 5.56 -8.24 3.46
CA ALA A 215 5.08 -8.83 2.22
C ALA A 215 6.22 -9.18 1.27
N GLY A 216 6.29 -10.42 0.86
CA GLY A 216 7.22 -10.93 -0.16
C GLY A 216 6.62 -10.96 -1.56
N THR A 217 5.30 -10.79 -1.66
CA THR A 217 4.55 -10.72 -2.91
C THR A 217 3.68 -9.47 -2.95
N ILE A 218 3.36 -9.00 -4.16
CA ILE A 218 2.54 -7.80 -4.35
C ILE A 218 1.10 -8.01 -3.85
N GLU A 219 0.58 -9.23 -3.92
CA GLU A 219 -0.74 -9.61 -3.43
C GLU A 219 -0.80 -9.59 -1.90
N THR A 220 0.25 -10.11 -1.22
CA THR A 220 0.35 -10.03 0.24
C THR A 220 0.44 -8.58 0.70
N LEU A 221 1.20 -7.75 -0.03
CA LEU A 221 1.27 -6.32 0.23
C LEU A 221 -0.11 -5.67 0.07
N PHE A 222 -0.80 -5.97 -1.03
CA PHE A 222 -2.15 -5.44 -1.28
C PHE A 222 -3.14 -5.84 -0.18
N PHE A 223 -3.12 -7.10 0.26
CA PHE A 223 -3.99 -7.55 1.34
C PHE A 223 -3.76 -6.78 2.65
N GLY A 224 -2.50 -6.62 3.07
CA GLY A 224 -2.16 -5.81 4.25
C GLY A 224 -2.56 -4.34 4.08
N TRP A 225 -2.34 -3.78 2.88
CA TRP A 225 -2.71 -2.42 2.50
C TRP A 225 -4.22 -2.16 2.61
N GLU A 226 -5.04 -3.14 2.22
CA GLU A 226 -6.49 -3.10 2.33
C GLU A 226 -6.95 -3.11 3.79
N LEU A 227 -6.36 -3.97 4.64
CA LEU A 227 -6.65 -3.98 6.07
C LEU A 227 -6.35 -2.64 6.74
N VAL A 228 -5.21 -2.01 6.39
CA VAL A 228 -4.86 -0.66 6.85
C VAL A 228 -5.89 0.36 6.38
N GLY A 229 -6.32 0.28 5.11
CA GLY A 229 -7.31 1.20 4.55
C GLY A 229 -8.66 1.11 5.24
N LEU A 230 -9.17 -0.10 5.40
CA LEU A 230 -10.45 -0.36 6.06
C LEU A 230 -10.44 0.09 7.52
N SER A 231 -9.45 -0.37 8.29
CA SER A 231 -9.34 0.00 9.71
C SER A 231 -9.19 1.50 9.91
N SER A 232 -8.44 2.18 9.02
CA SER A 232 -8.28 3.64 9.04
C SER A 232 -9.62 4.35 8.86
N ALA A 233 -10.40 3.98 7.84
CA ALA A 233 -11.69 4.60 7.58
C ALA A 233 -12.69 4.40 8.75
N LEU A 234 -12.72 3.19 9.33
CA LEU A 234 -13.57 2.86 10.48
C LEU A 234 -13.17 3.65 11.73
N LEU A 235 -11.87 3.92 11.91
CA LEU A 235 -11.40 4.69 13.06
C LEU A 235 -11.51 6.20 12.87
N VAL A 236 -11.59 6.71 11.64
CA VAL A 236 -12.05 8.09 11.38
C VAL A 236 -13.52 8.24 11.74
N ALA A 237 -14.36 7.27 11.34
CA ALA A 237 -15.78 7.21 11.66
C ALA A 237 -16.09 6.73 13.09
N PHE A 238 -15.08 6.72 14.00
CA PHE A 238 -15.21 6.18 15.35
C PHE A 238 -16.39 6.77 16.12
N PHE A 239 -16.56 8.09 16.09
CA PHE A 239 -17.72 8.78 16.68
C PHE A 239 -18.90 8.76 15.73
N HIS A 240 -19.45 7.56 15.51
CA HIS A 240 -20.49 7.30 14.51
C HIS A 240 -21.86 7.95 14.82
N ASP A 241 -22.04 8.43 16.05
CA ASP A 241 -23.24 9.19 16.46
C ASP A 241 -23.26 10.61 15.85
N ARG A 242 -22.11 11.05 15.29
CA ARG A 242 -21.96 12.36 14.67
C ARG A 242 -21.89 12.23 13.14
N PRO A 243 -22.61 13.07 12.38
CA PRO A 243 -22.60 12.97 10.91
C PRO A 243 -21.25 13.31 10.29
N ALA A 244 -20.48 14.25 10.86
CA ALA A 244 -19.19 14.67 10.29
C ALA A 244 -18.12 13.58 10.30
N PRO A 245 -17.81 12.86 11.40
CA PRO A 245 -16.89 11.74 11.40
C PRO A 245 -17.27 10.63 10.42
N VAL A 246 -18.58 10.31 10.32
CA VAL A 246 -19.08 9.29 9.38
C VAL A 246 -18.85 9.72 7.93
N ALA A 247 -19.22 10.94 7.58
CA ALA A 247 -19.00 11.48 6.23
C ALA A 247 -17.50 11.53 5.88
N ASN A 248 -16.64 11.91 6.84
CA ASN A 248 -15.20 11.96 6.63
C ASN A 248 -14.58 10.56 6.55
N GLY A 249 -15.05 9.59 7.32
CA GLY A 249 -14.65 8.18 7.19
C GLY A 249 -15.02 7.60 5.84
N LEU A 250 -16.24 7.88 5.35
CA LEU A 250 -16.70 7.47 4.01
C LEU A 250 -15.83 8.11 2.92
N ARG A 251 -15.47 9.39 3.06
CA ARG A 251 -14.57 10.07 2.11
C ARG A 251 -13.19 9.42 2.06
N VAL A 252 -12.57 9.14 3.22
CA VAL A 252 -11.28 8.45 3.30
C VAL A 252 -11.37 7.09 2.60
N TRP A 253 -12.43 6.32 2.91
CA TRP A 253 -12.63 5.01 2.30
C TRP A 253 -12.80 5.08 0.79
N THR A 254 -13.58 6.04 0.27
CA THR A 254 -13.79 6.23 -1.17
C THR A 254 -12.50 6.56 -1.89
N VAL A 255 -11.70 7.50 -1.35
CA VAL A 255 -10.40 7.87 -1.94
C VAL A 255 -9.47 6.66 -1.98
N TYR A 256 -9.42 5.89 -0.88
CA TYR A 256 -8.61 4.67 -0.85
C TYR A 256 -9.08 3.66 -1.91
N ARG A 257 -10.39 3.36 -2.02
CA ARG A 257 -10.90 2.41 -3.02
C ARG A 257 -10.51 2.77 -4.44
N ILE A 258 -10.54 4.05 -4.80
CA ILE A 258 -10.15 4.49 -6.14
C ILE A 258 -8.64 4.36 -6.35
N ALA A 259 -7.84 4.74 -5.36
CA ALA A 259 -6.39 4.60 -5.42
C ALA A 259 -5.97 3.11 -5.42
N ASP A 260 -6.64 2.30 -4.61
CA ASP A 260 -6.35 0.87 -4.47
C ASP A 260 -6.76 0.08 -5.72
N ALA A 261 -7.75 0.55 -6.50
CA ALA A 261 -8.06 -0.02 -7.81
C ALA A 261 -6.87 0.08 -8.76
N ALA A 262 -6.13 1.20 -8.77
CA ALA A 262 -4.91 1.33 -9.55
C ALA A 262 -3.81 0.36 -9.04
N PHE A 263 -3.70 0.15 -7.73
CA PHE A 263 -2.79 -0.85 -7.17
C PHE A 263 -3.15 -2.26 -7.64
N LEU A 264 -4.43 -2.63 -7.61
CA LEU A 264 -4.88 -3.94 -8.06
C LEU A 264 -4.58 -4.16 -9.55
N VAL A 265 -4.82 -3.16 -10.40
CA VAL A 265 -4.47 -3.24 -11.83
C VAL A 265 -2.96 -3.37 -12.01
N ALA A 266 -2.16 -2.64 -11.22
CA ALA A 266 -0.70 -2.74 -11.25
C ALA A 266 -0.23 -4.15 -10.83
N ALA A 267 -0.79 -4.71 -9.76
CA ALA A 267 -0.47 -6.06 -9.29
C ALA A 267 -0.80 -7.13 -10.33
N LEU A 268 -1.98 -7.04 -10.94
CA LEU A 268 -2.39 -7.95 -12.02
C LEU A 268 -1.49 -7.83 -13.24
N THR A 269 -1.13 -6.60 -13.64
CA THR A 269 -0.23 -6.35 -14.76
C THR A 269 1.16 -6.89 -14.49
N LEU A 270 1.70 -6.66 -13.29
CA LEU A 270 3.00 -7.21 -12.87
C LEU A 270 2.99 -8.73 -12.90
N HIS A 271 1.95 -9.35 -12.35
CA HIS A 271 1.80 -10.80 -12.36
C HIS A 271 1.76 -11.37 -13.78
N HIS A 272 1.06 -10.68 -14.71
CA HIS A 272 1.00 -11.07 -16.12
C HIS A 272 2.35 -10.92 -16.84
N LEU A 273 3.10 -9.84 -16.53
CA LEU A 273 4.38 -9.56 -17.20
C LEU A 273 5.54 -10.38 -16.67
N SER A 274 5.57 -10.66 -15.35
CA SER A 274 6.67 -11.38 -14.69
C SER A 274 6.38 -12.87 -14.44
N GLY A 275 5.14 -13.34 -14.67
CA GLY A 275 4.71 -14.70 -14.39
C GLY A 275 4.51 -15.02 -12.91
N SER A 276 4.89 -14.10 -11.99
CA SER A 276 4.70 -14.25 -10.56
C SER A 276 4.51 -12.89 -9.87
N GLY A 277 3.82 -12.90 -8.73
CA GLY A 277 3.69 -11.70 -7.88
C GLY A 277 4.86 -11.47 -6.92
N ASP A 278 5.89 -12.32 -6.96
CA ASP A 278 7.05 -12.24 -6.06
C ASP A 278 7.90 -11.00 -6.36
N PHE A 279 8.24 -10.23 -5.32
CA PHE A 279 9.12 -9.07 -5.48
C PHE A 279 10.51 -9.45 -5.99
N ASP A 280 11.02 -10.65 -5.69
CA ASP A 280 12.28 -11.14 -6.24
C ASP A 280 12.20 -11.34 -7.76
N GLY A 281 11.05 -11.76 -8.30
CA GLY A 281 10.80 -11.89 -9.73
C GLY A 281 10.65 -10.53 -10.43
N ILE A 282 10.00 -9.58 -9.76
CA ILE A 282 9.74 -8.22 -10.27
C ILE A 282 11.02 -7.38 -10.23
N ALA A 283 11.77 -7.48 -9.12
CA ALA A 283 13.00 -6.72 -8.88
C ALA A 283 14.25 -7.39 -9.50
N GLY A 284 14.08 -8.54 -10.18
CA GLY A 284 15.21 -9.33 -10.66
C GLY A 284 15.99 -10.00 -9.52
N GLN A 285 17.08 -10.66 -9.87
CA GLN A 285 17.94 -11.33 -8.89
C GLN A 285 18.74 -10.29 -8.10
N GLY A 286 18.17 -9.78 -7.04
CA GLY A 286 18.87 -8.82 -6.19
C GLY A 286 18.08 -8.56 -4.91
N MET A 287 18.83 -8.36 -3.82
CA MET A 287 18.23 -7.95 -2.55
C MET A 287 17.96 -6.45 -2.56
N TRP A 288 16.87 -6.04 -1.92
CA TRP A 288 16.65 -4.61 -1.73
C TRP A 288 17.86 -3.97 -0.98
N PRO A 289 18.40 -2.84 -1.43
CA PRO A 289 17.97 -1.95 -2.51
C PRO A 289 18.62 -2.19 -3.87
N GLU A 290 19.39 -3.24 -4.06
CA GLU A 290 20.31 -3.47 -5.19
C GLU A 290 19.64 -4.21 -6.37
N GLY A 291 18.36 -4.58 -6.26
CA GLY A 291 17.59 -5.24 -7.31
C GLY A 291 17.47 -4.41 -8.59
N LYS A 292 17.41 -5.07 -9.74
CA LYS A 292 17.11 -4.46 -11.04
C LYS A 292 15.84 -5.09 -11.62
N ALA A 293 14.92 -4.26 -12.07
CA ALA A 293 13.70 -4.77 -12.68
C ALA A 293 13.98 -5.46 -14.02
N VAL A 294 13.22 -6.51 -14.30
CA VAL A 294 13.34 -7.29 -15.55
C VAL A 294 12.39 -6.74 -16.63
N LEU A 295 11.65 -5.67 -16.32
CA LEU A 295 10.63 -5.09 -17.20
C LEU A 295 11.21 -4.10 -18.19
N SER A 296 10.57 -3.98 -19.36
CA SER A 296 10.88 -2.91 -20.32
C SER A 296 10.54 -1.54 -19.72
N GLU A 297 11.23 -0.47 -20.17
CA GLU A 297 10.98 0.90 -19.71
C GLU A 297 9.51 1.31 -19.83
N GLY A 298 8.83 0.96 -20.93
CA GLY A 298 7.42 1.27 -21.14
C GLY A 298 6.51 0.55 -20.14
N SER A 299 6.75 -0.74 -19.88
CA SER A 299 6.00 -1.51 -18.88
C SER A 299 6.26 -1.00 -17.45
N ALA A 300 7.53 -0.68 -17.14
CA ALA A 300 7.92 -0.11 -15.87
C ALA A 300 7.26 1.26 -15.63
N LEU A 301 7.19 2.11 -16.66
CA LEU A 301 6.51 3.40 -16.60
C LEU A 301 5.01 3.23 -16.35
N PHE A 302 4.34 2.36 -17.11
CA PHE A 302 2.89 2.14 -16.95
C PHE A 302 2.54 1.62 -15.56
N VAL A 303 3.18 0.53 -15.14
CA VAL A 303 2.94 -0.06 -13.81
C VAL A 303 3.36 0.91 -12.70
N GLY A 304 4.50 1.58 -12.87
CA GLY A 304 5.00 2.57 -11.94
C GLY A 304 4.05 3.76 -11.74
N CYS A 305 3.38 4.23 -12.81
CA CYS A 305 2.37 5.29 -12.72
C CYS A 305 1.14 4.82 -11.92
N LEU A 306 0.68 3.58 -12.11
CA LEU A 306 -0.42 3.00 -11.34
C LEU A 306 -0.06 2.88 -9.85
N LEU A 307 1.14 2.40 -9.54
CA LEU A 307 1.63 2.30 -8.15
C LEU A 307 1.87 3.69 -7.53
N LEU A 308 2.33 4.67 -8.30
CA LEU A 308 2.44 6.06 -7.86
C LEU A 308 1.08 6.67 -7.54
N PHE A 309 0.06 6.38 -8.34
CA PHE A 309 -1.31 6.81 -8.08
C PHE A 309 -1.86 6.18 -6.80
N ALA A 310 -1.64 4.88 -6.59
CA ALA A 310 -2.00 4.18 -5.36
C ALA A 310 -1.27 4.78 -4.13
N ALA A 311 0.05 5.02 -4.24
CA ALA A 311 0.85 5.65 -3.21
C ALA A 311 0.35 7.07 -2.89
N ALA A 312 -0.03 7.84 -3.91
CA ALA A 312 -0.57 9.19 -3.76
C ALA A 312 -1.88 9.19 -2.95
N GLY A 313 -2.80 8.26 -3.22
CA GLY A 313 -4.03 8.11 -2.46
C GLY A 313 -3.78 7.78 -1.00
N LYS A 314 -2.89 6.82 -0.72
CA LYS A 314 -2.58 6.37 0.65
C LYS A 314 -1.79 7.39 1.46
N SER A 315 -0.83 8.08 0.82
CA SER A 315 0.02 9.09 1.45
C SER A 315 -0.54 10.50 1.38
N ALA A 316 -1.78 10.67 0.92
CA ALA A 316 -2.44 11.97 0.79
C ALA A 316 -1.69 12.99 -0.09
N LEU A 317 -0.93 12.53 -1.09
CA LEU A 317 -0.31 13.45 -2.04
C LEU A 317 -1.38 14.10 -2.91
N VAL A 318 -1.08 15.26 -3.51
CA VAL A 318 -1.97 15.91 -4.47
C VAL A 318 -2.29 14.94 -5.62
N PRO A 319 -3.55 14.82 -6.08
CA PRO A 319 -4.75 15.60 -5.70
C PRO A 319 -5.49 15.08 -4.46
N PHE A 320 -5.05 14.00 -3.82
CA PHE A 320 -5.77 13.31 -2.75
C PHE A 320 -5.59 13.92 -1.35
N SER A 321 -4.89 15.05 -1.23
CA SER A 321 -4.51 15.65 0.06
C SER A 321 -5.67 16.05 0.97
N GLY A 322 -6.87 16.22 0.43
CA GLY A 322 -8.02 16.75 1.15
C GLY A 322 -8.58 15.84 2.25
N TRP A 323 -8.38 14.55 2.17
CA TRP A 323 -8.88 13.61 3.17
C TRP A 323 -8.07 13.66 4.48
N LEU A 324 -6.77 14.01 4.43
CA LEU A 324 -5.87 13.90 5.58
C LEU A 324 -6.26 14.80 6.77
N PRO A 325 -6.49 16.11 6.62
CA PRO A 325 -6.93 16.95 7.74
C PRO A 325 -8.34 16.57 8.25
N ARG A 326 -9.23 16.08 7.38
CA ARG A 326 -10.57 15.65 7.77
C ARG A 326 -10.56 14.33 8.54
N ALA A 327 -9.55 13.52 8.35
CA ALA A 327 -9.32 12.30 9.12
C ALA A 327 -8.96 12.54 10.59
N MET A 328 -8.71 13.79 10.99
CA MET A 328 -8.45 14.18 12.39
C MET A 328 -9.71 14.20 13.27
N GLU A 329 -10.88 13.91 12.72
CA GLU A 329 -12.17 13.78 13.45
C GLU A 329 -12.18 12.60 14.43
N GLY A 330 -11.41 11.56 14.18
CA GLY A 330 -11.29 10.43 15.08
C GLY A 330 -10.61 10.77 16.42
N PRO A 331 -10.63 9.84 17.38
CA PRO A 331 -9.94 10.02 18.66
C PRO A 331 -8.44 10.24 18.46
N THR A 332 -7.81 10.97 19.37
CA THR A 332 -6.38 11.32 19.25
C THR A 332 -5.46 10.10 19.03
N PRO A 333 -5.66 8.93 19.69
CA PRO A 333 -4.86 7.74 19.40
C PRO A 333 -4.96 7.27 17.95
N SER A 334 -6.15 7.33 17.34
CA SER A 334 -6.30 6.97 15.93
C SER A 334 -5.58 7.94 15.01
N SER A 335 -5.70 9.25 15.26
CA SER A 335 -4.98 10.28 14.50
C SER A 335 -3.46 10.07 14.58
N ALA A 336 -2.94 9.70 15.76
CA ALA A 336 -1.51 9.46 15.97
C ALA A 336 -1.00 8.26 15.17
N VAL A 337 -1.71 7.11 15.21
CA VAL A 337 -1.24 5.89 14.57
C VAL A 337 -1.41 5.92 13.05
N PHE A 338 -2.53 6.47 12.56
CA PHE A 338 -2.82 6.41 11.13
C PHE A 338 -2.11 7.51 10.35
N TYR A 339 -2.35 8.74 10.71
CA TYR A 339 -1.99 9.91 9.89
C TYR A 339 -0.75 10.61 10.37
N GLY A 340 -0.38 10.37 11.62
CA GLY A 340 0.87 10.90 12.16
C GLY A 340 2.06 10.00 11.88
N ALA A 341 1.88 8.67 12.04
CA ALA A 341 3.00 7.77 12.19
C ALA A 341 3.16 6.72 11.08
N LEU A 342 2.12 5.93 10.79
CA LEU A 342 2.29 4.68 10.05
C LEU A 342 1.60 4.65 8.70
N SER A 343 0.27 4.80 8.63
CA SER A 343 -0.49 4.61 7.39
C SER A 343 -0.06 5.55 6.27
N VAL A 344 0.23 6.80 6.60
CA VAL A 344 0.65 7.81 5.61
C VAL A 344 2.01 7.49 4.98
N HIS A 345 2.88 6.75 5.67
CA HIS A 345 4.18 6.32 5.13
C HIS A 345 4.09 5.04 4.29
N LEU A 346 2.94 4.36 4.28
CA LEU A 346 2.81 3.10 3.55
C LEU A 346 2.93 3.30 2.03
N GLY A 347 2.49 4.45 1.49
CA GLY A 347 2.74 4.79 0.09
C GLY A 347 4.23 5.02 -0.23
N ALA A 348 4.96 5.68 0.66
CA ALA A 348 6.41 5.83 0.53
C ALA A 348 7.12 4.47 0.67
N PHE A 349 6.65 3.59 1.57
CA PHE A 349 7.15 2.22 1.70
C PHE A 349 6.93 1.42 0.40
N LEU A 350 5.75 1.52 -0.22
CA LEU A 350 5.47 0.91 -1.52
C LEU A 350 6.48 1.37 -2.57
N LEU A 351 6.70 2.69 -2.70
CA LEU A 351 7.66 3.24 -3.67
C LEU A 351 9.10 2.77 -3.39
N LEU A 352 9.49 2.64 -2.11
CA LEU A 352 10.78 2.05 -1.75
C LEU A 352 10.86 0.56 -2.11
N ARG A 353 9.80 -0.22 -1.88
CA ARG A 353 9.74 -1.65 -2.22
C ARG A 353 9.87 -1.89 -3.71
N VAL A 354 9.21 -1.07 -4.53
CA VAL A 354 9.24 -1.15 -5.99
C VAL A 354 10.30 -0.23 -6.61
N SER A 355 11.28 0.18 -5.82
CA SER A 355 12.34 1.08 -6.29
C SER A 355 13.10 0.59 -7.54
N PRO A 356 13.32 -0.71 -7.77
CA PRO A 356 13.91 -1.18 -9.02
C PRO A 356 13.11 -0.79 -10.27
N LEU A 357 11.76 -0.74 -10.17
CA LEU A 357 10.92 -0.24 -11.25
C LEU A 357 11.13 1.26 -11.52
N LEU A 358 11.34 2.05 -10.46
CA LEU A 358 11.60 3.49 -10.59
C LEU A 358 12.92 3.75 -11.31
N ASP A 359 13.90 2.89 -11.11
CA ASP A 359 15.24 3.04 -11.71
C ASP A 359 15.26 2.74 -13.22
N GLU A 360 14.31 1.94 -13.73
CA GLU A 360 14.21 1.61 -15.15
C GLU A 360 13.65 2.76 -16.01
N SER A 361 12.93 3.73 -15.41
CA SER A 361 12.34 4.83 -16.16
C SER A 361 12.66 6.19 -15.54
N LEU A 362 13.46 6.99 -16.25
CA LEU A 362 13.73 8.38 -15.86
C LEU A 362 12.45 9.22 -15.80
N THR A 363 11.53 9.00 -16.72
CA THR A 363 10.23 9.69 -16.76
C THR A 363 9.43 9.44 -15.49
N LEU A 364 9.39 8.18 -15.02
CA LEU A 364 8.71 7.82 -13.78
C LEU A 364 9.36 8.51 -12.56
N ARG A 365 10.68 8.54 -12.48
CA ARG A 365 11.40 9.24 -11.40
C ARG A 365 11.09 10.73 -11.39
N ILE A 366 11.05 11.38 -12.56
CA ILE A 366 10.68 12.79 -12.70
C ILE A 366 9.24 13.01 -12.21
N LEU A 367 8.28 12.13 -12.55
CA LEU A 367 6.91 12.20 -12.09
C LEU A 367 6.80 12.09 -10.56
N VAL A 368 7.56 11.17 -9.95
CA VAL A 368 7.61 11.01 -8.48
C VAL A 368 8.14 12.29 -7.82
N VAL A 369 9.24 12.86 -8.31
CA VAL A 369 9.81 14.12 -7.80
C VAL A 369 8.84 15.27 -7.98
N ALA A 370 8.26 15.42 -9.17
CA ALA A 370 7.31 16.49 -9.47
C ALA A 370 6.08 16.44 -8.56
N LEU A 371 5.48 15.26 -8.38
CA LEU A 371 4.33 15.05 -7.50
C LEU A 371 4.66 15.41 -6.05
N GLY A 372 5.83 14.96 -5.57
CA GLY A 372 6.31 15.29 -4.24
C GLY A 372 6.49 16.79 -4.04
N LEU A 373 7.18 17.49 -4.97
CA LEU A 373 7.41 18.94 -4.90
C LEU A 373 6.11 19.75 -4.96
N ILE A 374 5.19 19.40 -5.86
CA ILE A 374 3.86 20.04 -5.94
C ILE A 374 3.14 19.91 -4.61
N THR A 375 3.19 18.72 -4.00
CA THR A 375 2.55 18.46 -2.71
C THR A 375 3.22 19.22 -1.57
N VAL A 376 4.57 19.33 -1.54
CA VAL A 376 5.30 20.14 -0.56
C VAL A 376 4.84 21.60 -0.59
N VAL A 377 4.79 22.20 -1.79
CA VAL A 377 4.36 23.60 -1.95
C VAL A 377 2.92 23.78 -1.49
N PHE A 378 2.02 22.91 -1.96
CA PHE A 378 0.62 22.91 -1.58
C PHE A 378 0.44 22.79 -0.06
N ALA A 379 1.03 21.78 0.55
CA ALA A 379 0.90 21.50 1.98
C ALA A 379 1.50 22.63 2.85
N THR A 380 2.61 23.24 2.41
CA THR A 380 3.24 24.38 3.10
C THR A 380 2.32 25.60 3.12
N LEU A 381 1.66 25.88 2.00
CA LEU A 381 0.69 26.98 1.93
C LEU A 381 -0.53 26.70 2.81
N ALA A 382 -1.09 25.48 2.70
CA ALA A 382 -2.26 25.07 3.47
C ALA A 382 -1.99 25.03 4.99
N ALA A 383 -0.82 24.58 5.43
CA ALA A 383 -0.44 24.52 6.85
C ALA A 383 -0.49 25.88 7.55
N ARG A 384 -0.15 26.97 6.82
CA ARG A 384 -0.06 28.33 7.37
C ARG A 384 -1.40 28.96 7.73
N VAL A 385 -2.50 28.45 7.15
CA VAL A 385 -3.85 29.02 7.34
C VAL A 385 -4.73 28.13 8.23
N GLN A 386 -4.19 27.05 8.78
CA GLN A 386 -4.94 26.17 9.68
C GLN A 386 -5.00 26.79 11.08
N THR A 387 -6.21 26.83 11.64
CA THR A 387 -6.48 27.31 13.00
C THR A 387 -6.51 26.18 14.03
N ASP A 388 -6.73 24.94 13.57
CA ASP A 388 -6.74 23.75 14.42
C ASP A 388 -5.37 23.06 14.44
N ILE A 389 -4.90 22.75 15.65
CA ILE A 389 -3.60 22.12 15.90
C ILE A 389 -3.46 20.77 15.18
N LYS A 390 -4.51 19.92 15.22
CA LYS A 390 -4.44 18.60 14.56
C LYS A 390 -4.33 18.75 13.04
N SER A 391 -5.11 19.67 12.46
CA SER A 391 -5.05 19.96 11.01
C SER A 391 -3.71 20.55 10.60
N SER A 392 -3.15 21.46 11.40
CA SER A 392 -1.81 22.00 11.17
C SER A 392 -0.73 20.92 11.22
N LEU A 393 -0.81 20.01 12.21
CA LEU A 393 0.09 18.85 12.29
C LEU A 393 -0.09 17.89 11.13
N ALA A 394 -1.32 17.71 10.61
CA ALA A 394 -1.59 16.88 9.43
C ALA A 394 -0.91 17.43 8.18
N PHE A 395 -1.07 18.72 7.88
CA PHE A 395 -0.37 19.34 6.76
C PHE A 395 1.15 19.36 6.93
N SER A 396 1.64 19.56 8.16
CA SER A 396 3.07 19.46 8.45
C SER A 396 3.59 18.01 8.25
N SER A 397 2.78 16.98 8.54
CA SER A 397 3.11 15.59 8.18
C SER A 397 3.16 15.42 6.67
N LEU A 398 2.20 15.97 5.95
CA LEU A 398 2.15 15.88 4.49
C LEU A 398 3.38 16.51 3.84
N ILE A 399 3.89 17.65 4.35
CA ILE A 399 5.14 18.24 3.87
C ILE A 399 6.28 17.23 3.97
N GLN A 400 6.47 16.59 5.13
CA GLN A 400 7.57 15.66 5.33
C GLN A 400 7.43 14.39 4.50
N VAL A 401 6.22 13.81 4.43
CA VAL A 401 5.95 12.65 3.57
C VAL A 401 6.24 12.97 2.10
N SER A 402 5.90 14.18 1.65
CA SER A 402 6.16 14.61 0.28
C SER A 402 7.65 14.80 0.01
N ILE A 403 8.43 15.30 1.00
CA ILE A 403 9.89 15.36 0.91
C ILE A 403 10.48 13.94 0.80
N ILE A 404 9.99 12.99 1.61
CA ILE A 404 10.38 11.57 1.53
C ILE A 404 10.14 11.01 0.12
N VAL A 405 8.99 11.34 -0.50
CA VAL A 405 8.69 10.93 -1.88
C VAL A 405 9.67 11.55 -2.87
N VAL A 406 10.05 12.82 -2.70
CA VAL A 406 11.09 13.49 -3.52
C VAL A 406 12.44 12.78 -3.36
N GLU A 407 12.83 12.45 -2.14
CA GLU A 407 14.07 11.71 -1.85
C GLU A 407 14.10 10.35 -2.58
N ILE A 408 12.96 9.62 -2.58
CA ILE A 408 12.81 8.34 -3.30
C ILE A 408 12.97 8.55 -4.81
N GLY A 409 12.34 9.59 -5.37
CA GLY A 409 12.44 9.93 -6.78
C GLY A 409 13.85 10.29 -7.23
N PHE A 410 14.67 10.89 -6.35
CA PHE A 410 16.11 11.10 -6.58
C PHE A 410 16.94 9.81 -6.54
N GLY A 411 16.35 8.67 -6.23
CA GLY A 411 17.05 7.38 -6.15
C GLY A 411 17.67 7.10 -4.79
N LEU A 412 17.39 7.90 -3.78
CA LEU A 412 17.81 7.62 -2.41
C LEU A 412 17.01 6.46 -1.84
N ARG A 413 17.64 5.60 -1.04
CA ARG A 413 17.00 4.40 -0.46
C ARG A 413 17.02 4.41 1.06
N TYR A 414 18.18 4.59 1.65
CA TYR A 414 18.34 4.59 3.12
C TYR A 414 17.94 5.91 3.77
N ILE A 415 18.18 7.05 3.09
CA ILE A 415 17.81 8.37 3.61
C ILE A 415 16.29 8.47 3.80
N PRO A 416 15.44 8.14 2.80
CA PRO A 416 13.99 8.12 3.00
C PRO A 416 13.54 7.18 4.12
N LEU A 417 14.18 6.00 4.26
CA LEU A 417 13.86 5.06 5.34
C LEU A 417 14.14 5.65 6.72
N ILE A 418 15.31 6.26 6.91
CA ILE A 418 15.67 6.95 8.16
C ILE A 418 14.72 8.13 8.41
N HIS A 419 14.39 8.89 7.36
CA HIS A 419 13.46 10.01 7.44
C HIS A 419 12.05 9.54 7.86
N ILE A 420 11.54 8.43 7.28
CA ILE A 420 10.27 7.81 7.69
C ILE A 420 10.28 7.52 9.20
N ILE A 421 11.30 6.83 9.70
CA ILE A 421 11.40 6.44 11.11
C ILE A 421 11.43 7.66 12.02
N GLY A 422 12.30 8.62 11.72
CA GLY A 422 12.43 9.85 12.51
C GLY A 422 11.14 10.68 12.51
N HIS A 423 10.54 10.86 11.34
CA HIS A 423 9.30 11.60 11.19
C HIS A 423 8.13 10.90 11.91
N ALA A 424 7.97 9.58 11.76
CA ALA A 424 6.91 8.81 12.42
C ALA A 424 6.99 8.93 13.95
N CYS A 425 8.20 8.79 14.53
CA CYS A 425 8.42 8.95 15.97
C CYS A 425 8.09 10.38 16.44
N LEU A 426 8.62 11.39 15.75
CA LEU A 426 8.38 12.79 16.10
C LEU A 426 6.89 13.15 16.01
N ARG A 427 6.22 12.72 14.95
CA ARG A 427 4.82 13.07 14.74
C ARG A 427 3.89 12.36 15.72
N THR A 428 4.18 11.11 16.05
CA THR A 428 3.47 10.39 17.11
C THR A 428 3.55 11.17 18.43
N LEU A 429 4.75 11.60 18.82
CA LEU A 429 4.96 12.38 20.05
C LEU A 429 4.16 13.70 20.02
N GLN A 430 4.20 14.42 18.90
CA GLN A 430 3.48 15.70 18.76
C GLN A 430 1.97 15.53 18.85
N LEU A 431 1.40 14.49 18.21
CA LEU A 431 -0.04 14.21 18.24
C LEU A 431 -0.52 13.74 19.62
N ILE A 432 0.27 12.91 20.31
CA ILE A 432 -0.06 12.50 21.68
C ILE A 432 -0.05 13.71 22.64
N ARG A 433 0.84 14.68 22.41
CA ARG A 433 0.95 15.91 23.22
C ARG A 433 -0.01 17.03 22.79
N ALA A 434 -0.65 16.93 21.63
CA ALA A 434 -1.52 18.00 21.11
C ALA A 434 -2.60 18.46 22.10
N PRO A 435 -3.30 17.59 22.85
CA PRO A 435 -4.29 18.03 23.84
C PRO A 435 -3.68 18.86 24.98
N SER A 436 -2.46 18.54 25.43
CA SER A 436 -1.79 19.29 26.50
C SER A 436 -1.26 20.63 25.99
N LEU A 437 -0.76 20.69 24.75
CA LEU A 437 -0.27 21.94 24.15
C LEU A 437 -1.37 23.00 24.05
N LEU A 438 -2.60 22.58 23.69
CA LEU A 438 -3.73 23.51 23.64
C LEU A 438 -4.08 24.05 25.03
N ARG A 439 -4.04 23.19 26.04
CA ARG A 439 -4.26 23.59 27.44
C ARG A 439 -3.18 24.54 27.93
N ASP A 440 -1.91 24.24 27.63
CA ASP A 440 -0.78 25.06 28.04
C ASP A 440 -0.82 26.42 27.36
N TYR A 441 -1.17 26.48 26.06
CA TYR A 441 -1.38 27.73 25.33
C TYR A 441 -2.49 28.60 25.94
N ASN A 442 -3.66 28.00 26.23
CA ASN A 442 -4.77 28.70 26.86
C ASN A 442 -4.39 29.20 28.27
N SER A 443 -3.66 28.39 29.04
CA SER A 443 -3.16 28.78 30.36
C SER A 443 -2.20 29.97 30.27
N MET A 444 -1.35 29.99 29.26
CA MET A 444 -0.40 31.08 29.03
C MET A 444 -1.11 32.39 28.60
N ILE A 445 -2.09 32.30 27.67
CA ILE A 445 -2.92 33.45 27.29
C ILE A 445 -3.65 34.02 28.50
N ASN A 446 -4.25 33.15 29.31
CA ASN A 446 -4.97 33.58 30.52
C ASN A 446 -4.02 34.21 31.55
N ALA A 447 -2.78 33.75 31.67
CA ALA A 447 -1.79 34.33 32.58
C ALA A 447 -1.25 35.67 32.10
N ILE A 448 -1.10 35.87 30.78
CA ILE A 448 -0.59 37.11 30.18
C ILE A 448 -1.72 38.14 30.02
N GLY A 449 -2.97 37.71 29.94
CA GLY A 449 -4.14 38.58 29.69
C GLY A 449 -4.17 39.20 28.29
N ALA A 450 -3.31 38.74 27.38
CA ALA A 450 -3.23 39.21 26.00
C ALA A 450 -2.86 38.06 25.05
N TYR A 451 -3.33 38.15 23.81
CA TYR A 451 -2.87 37.24 22.76
C TYR A 451 -1.39 37.51 22.44
N LEU A 452 -0.65 36.41 22.26
CA LEU A 452 0.73 36.50 21.80
C LEU A 452 0.79 37.23 20.45
N PRO A 453 1.74 38.18 20.29
CA PRO A 453 1.88 38.87 19.01
C PRO A 453 2.15 37.84 17.90
N GLU A 454 1.37 37.92 16.82
CA GLU A 454 1.63 37.16 15.62
C GLU A 454 3.04 37.47 15.12
N ASN A 455 3.89 36.45 15.04
CA ASN A 455 5.20 36.58 14.42
C ASN A 455 5.04 37.17 13.03
N ALA A 456 5.75 38.29 12.77
CA ALA A 456 5.70 39.00 11.50
C ALA A 456 5.88 38.03 10.33
N SER A 457 4.83 37.85 9.55
CA SER A 457 4.83 36.95 8.39
C SER A 457 5.89 37.42 7.38
N PRO A 458 6.68 36.51 6.78
CA PRO A 458 7.66 36.87 5.74
C PRO A 458 7.02 37.43 4.45
N SER A 459 5.69 37.56 4.41
CA SER A 459 4.92 38.16 3.32
C SER A 459 5.07 39.66 3.13
N ARG A 460 5.91 40.34 3.95
CA ARG A 460 6.06 41.80 3.96
C ARG A 460 6.48 42.41 2.60
N ASN A 461 7.05 41.60 1.71
CA ASN A 461 7.52 42.04 0.39
C ASN A 461 6.62 41.66 -0.78
N MET A 462 5.45 41.06 -0.52
CA MET A 462 4.52 40.64 -1.57
C MET A 462 3.44 41.66 -1.81
N SER A 463 2.98 41.80 -3.09
CA SER A 463 1.83 42.65 -3.39
C SER A 463 0.58 42.17 -2.66
N ALA A 464 -0.25 43.08 -2.15
CA ALA A 464 -1.48 42.74 -1.43
C ALA A 464 -2.42 41.82 -2.24
N THR A 465 -2.46 42.01 -3.55
CA THR A 465 -3.25 41.15 -4.47
C THR A 465 -2.74 39.71 -4.51
N LEU A 466 -1.42 39.52 -4.58
CA LEU A 466 -0.84 38.17 -4.61
C LEU A 466 -1.00 37.49 -3.25
N GLN A 467 -0.82 38.22 -2.16
CA GLN A 467 -1.04 37.71 -0.80
C GLN A 467 -2.50 37.26 -0.62
N SER A 468 -3.47 38.05 -1.06
CA SER A 468 -4.89 37.71 -0.98
C SER A 468 -5.25 36.47 -1.83
N ARG A 469 -4.67 36.35 -3.04
CA ARG A 469 -4.87 35.15 -3.89
C ARG A 469 -4.27 33.90 -3.26
N LEU A 470 -3.04 33.98 -2.74
CA LEU A 470 -2.39 32.87 -2.06
C LEU A 470 -3.13 32.48 -0.78
N TYR A 471 -3.61 33.45 -0.02
CA TYR A 471 -4.41 33.18 1.18
C TYR A 471 -5.70 32.44 0.82
N ARG A 472 -6.46 32.90 -0.19
CA ARG A 472 -7.66 32.21 -0.66
C ARG A 472 -7.35 30.79 -1.16
N PHE A 473 -6.33 30.65 -1.99
CA PHE A 473 -5.90 29.35 -2.50
C PHE A 473 -5.55 28.38 -1.35
N ALA A 474 -4.81 28.87 -0.34
CA ALA A 474 -4.42 28.08 0.82
C ALA A 474 -5.63 27.73 1.71
N PHE A 475 -6.53 28.70 1.93
CA PHE A 475 -7.74 28.55 2.75
C PHE A 475 -8.72 27.56 2.11
N ASP A 476 -8.98 27.71 0.81
CA ASP A 476 -9.83 26.82 0.02
C ASP A 476 -9.13 25.50 -0.34
N ARG A 477 -7.88 25.33 0.13
CA ARG A 477 -7.06 24.13 -0.18
C ARG A 477 -6.98 23.83 -1.66
N GLY A 478 -6.84 24.86 -2.49
CA GLY A 478 -6.80 24.76 -3.95
C GLY A 478 -8.09 24.20 -4.58
N ASN A 479 -9.22 24.26 -3.87
CA ASN A 479 -10.48 23.62 -4.26
C ASN A 479 -10.41 22.10 -4.46
N LEU A 480 -9.30 21.45 -4.07
CA LEU A 480 -9.09 20.00 -4.24
C LEU A 480 -10.15 19.18 -3.49
N ASP A 481 -10.56 19.66 -2.32
CA ASP A 481 -11.61 19.01 -1.52
C ASP A 481 -12.96 18.98 -2.25
N ALA A 482 -13.36 20.11 -2.83
CA ALA A 482 -14.62 20.21 -3.58
C ALA A 482 -14.53 19.37 -4.87
N MET A 483 -13.39 19.41 -5.54
CA MET A 483 -13.16 18.62 -6.76
C MET A 483 -13.21 17.11 -6.46
N LEU A 484 -12.56 16.64 -5.40
CA LEU A 484 -12.64 15.25 -4.96
C LEU A 484 -14.06 14.84 -4.59
N ASP A 485 -14.80 15.69 -3.88
CA ASP A 485 -16.20 15.40 -3.53
C ASP A 485 -17.08 15.28 -4.78
N GLU A 486 -16.97 16.21 -5.71
CA GLU A 486 -17.85 16.27 -6.87
C GLU A 486 -17.50 15.21 -7.92
N TRP A 487 -16.22 14.98 -8.18
CA TRP A 487 -15.77 14.12 -9.27
C TRP A 487 -15.48 12.68 -8.81
N VAL A 488 -15.28 12.45 -7.54
CA VAL A 488 -14.86 11.14 -7.00
C VAL A 488 -15.89 10.60 -6.01
N VAL A 489 -16.16 11.33 -4.91
CA VAL A 489 -16.99 10.81 -3.81
C VAL A 489 -18.46 10.70 -4.21
N ARG A 490 -19.04 11.75 -4.79
CA ARG A 490 -20.45 11.75 -5.19
C ARG A 490 -20.79 10.70 -6.26
N PRO A 491 -20.03 10.55 -7.36
CA PRO A 491 -20.26 9.47 -8.33
C PRO A 491 -20.14 8.08 -7.70
N PHE A 492 -19.12 7.86 -6.86
CA PHE A 492 -18.93 6.61 -6.17
C PHE A 492 -20.14 6.26 -5.29
N VAL A 493 -20.56 7.17 -4.42
CA VAL A 493 -21.75 6.99 -3.56
C VAL A 493 -23.03 6.81 -4.40
N ALA A 494 -23.14 7.51 -5.53
CA ALA A 494 -24.29 7.38 -6.43
C ALA A 494 -24.41 5.98 -7.03
N VAL A 495 -23.29 5.34 -7.39
CA VAL A 495 -23.27 3.95 -7.87
C VAL A 495 -23.78 2.99 -6.81
N PHE A 496 -23.28 3.09 -5.56
CA PHE A 496 -23.75 2.23 -4.47
C PHE A 496 -25.20 2.49 -4.09
N SER A 497 -25.63 3.76 -4.08
CA SER A 497 -27.05 4.10 -3.84
C SER A 497 -27.97 3.61 -4.96
N TRP A 498 -27.46 3.57 -6.19
CA TRP A 498 -28.18 2.97 -7.31
C TRP A 498 -28.28 1.45 -7.13
N SER A 499 -27.19 0.79 -6.77
CA SER A 499 -27.13 -0.66 -6.52
C SER A 499 -28.10 -1.06 -5.39
N ASP A 500 -28.11 -0.33 -4.25
CA ASP A 500 -29.05 -0.54 -3.14
C ASP A 500 -30.51 -0.39 -3.59
N ARG A 501 -30.82 0.63 -4.41
CA ARG A 501 -32.17 0.78 -4.98
C ARG A 501 -32.56 -0.37 -5.90
N MET A 502 -31.60 -0.89 -6.69
CA MET A 502 -31.84 -2.05 -7.56
C MET A 502 -32.07 -3.31 -6.75
N GLU A 503 -31.25 -3.55 -5.72
CA GLU A 503 -31.40 -4.68 -4.81
C GLU A 503 -32.76 -4.66 -4.10
N ARG A 504 -33.18 -3.51 -3.56
CA ARG A 504 -34.51 -3.35 -2.95
C ARG A 504 -35.65 -3.57 -3.93
N ARG A 505 -35.51 -3.12 -5.19
CA ARG A 505 -36.50 -3.41 -6.25
C ARG A 505 -36.57 -4.91 -6.54
N TRP A 506 -35.41 -5.55 -6.66
CA TRP A 506 -35.30 -6.98 -6.92
C TRP A 506 -35.88 -7.82 -5.78
N THR A 507 -35.53 -7.52 -4.54
CA THR A 507 -36.05 -8.21 -3.35
C THR A 507 -37.56 -8.01 -3.18
N ASN A 508 -38.09 -6.81 -3.45
CA ASN A 508 -39.53 -6.53 -3.42
C ASN A 508 -40.28 -7.28 -4.54
N TRP A 509 -39.67 -7.40 -5.71
CA TRP A 509 -40.23 -8.17 -6.83
C TRP A 509 -40.24 -9.68 -6.53
N LEU A 510 -39.18 -10.24 -5.98
CA LEU A 510 -39.08 -11.63 -5.57
C LEU A 510 -40.00 -11.94 -4.37
N GLY A 511 -40.15 -11.02 -3.45
CA GLY A 511 -41.01 -11.16 -2.25
C GLY A 511 -42.51 -10.97 -2.51
N GLY A 512 -42.94 -10.74 -3.75
CA GLY A 512 -44.34 -10.60 -4.12
C GLY A 512 -45.06 -9.41 -3.45
N ARG A 513 -44.32 -8.49 -2.81
CA ARG A 513 -44.88 -7.26 -2.24
C ARG A 513 -45.17 -6.26 -3.35
N SER A 514 -46.35 -6.45 -3.97
CA SER A 514 -47.01 -5.39 -4.73
C SER A 514 -47.22 -4.18 -3.82
N LYS A 515 -46.95 -2.99 -4.37
CA LYS A 515 -47.21 -1.72 -3.71
C LYS A 515 -48.58 -1.74 -3.09
N SER A 516 -48.70 -1.97 -1.77
CA SER A 516 -49.85 -1.50 -1.02
C SER A 516 -49.71 0.03 -0.96
N ASN A 517 -50.60 0.67 -1.69
CA ASN A 517 -50.80 2.10 -1.71
C ASN A 517 -51.00 2.59 -0.27
N PRO A 518 -50.25 3.54 0.29
CA PRO A 518 -50.50 4.06 1.63
C PRO A 518 -51.52 5.21 1.65
N ASP A 519 -52.44 5.23 0.67
CA ASP A 519 -53.53 6.18 0.64
C ASP A 519 -54.86 5.42 0.52
N ASN A 520 -55.37 4.93 1.65
CA ASN A 520 -56.81 4.83 1.98
C ASN A 520 -56.97 4.19 3.36
N GLY A 521 -57.33 5.00 4.33
CA GLY A 521 -57.96 4.52 5.55
C GLY A 521 -57.33 5.03 6.84
N ASP A 522 -57.62 6.22 7.23
CA ASP A 522 -58.31 6.47 8.50
C ASP A 522 -58.62 7.99 8.62
N GLY A 523 -59.74 8.35 8.04
CA GLY A 523 -60.46 9.53 8.44
C GLY A 523 -61.44 9.07 9.50
N ASN A 524 -61.19 9.34 10.74
CA ASN A 524 -62.12 9.62 11.80
C ASN A 524 -61.67 9.05 13.15
N ARG A 525 -61.14 9.91 13.99
CA ARG A 525 -61.50 10.00 15.42
C ARG A 525 -60.57 10.94 16.13
N ASP A 526 -61.28 11.85 16.70
CA ASP A 526 -61.12 12.63 17.91
C ASP A 526 -60.49 14.02 17.74
N ARG A 527 -61.42 14.95 17.52
CA ARG A 527 -61.35 16.29 18.11
C ARG A 527 -61.42 16.10 19.62
N ASP A 528 -60.38 16.58 20.29
CA ASP A 528 -60.51 17.36 21.51
C ASP A 528 -59.17 17.82 22.01
N GLY A 529 -59.01 19.10 22.10
CA GLY A 529 -58.59 19.84 23.26
C GLY A 529 -57.12 20.30 23.35
N ASN A 530 -56.98 21.62 23.24
CA ASN A 530 -56.01 22.48 23.93
C ASN A 530 -54.55 22.33 23.54
N GLY A 531 -53.89 23.31 23.00
CA GLY A 531 -53.69 24.68 23.50
C GLY A 531 -52.21 24.89 23.77
N ASP A 532 -51.66 25.88 23.13
CA ASP A 532 -50.44 26.64 23.49
C ASP A 532 -49.04 26.10 23.17
N GLY A 533 -48.41 26.86 22.34
CA GLY A 533 -47.16 27.52 22.69
C GLY A 533 -46.01 27.31 21.69
N ALA A 534 -45.97 28.17 20.70
CA ALA A 534 -44.80 28.92 20.19
C ALA A 534 -43.36 28.38 20.41
N ASN A 535 -42.59 28.12 19.39
CA ASN A 535 -41.55 29.01 18.80
C ASN A 535 -40.61 28.23 17.88
N ARG A 536 -40.60 28.58 16.68
CA ARG A 536 -39.53 29.09 15.83
C ARG A 536 -38.09 28.89 16.31
N ALA A 537 -37.32 28.26 15.49
CA ALA A 537 -36.09 28.83 14.91
C ALA A 537 -35.59 27.98 13.76
N ASP A 538 -35.66 28.54 12.65
CA ASP A 538 -34.98 28.53 11.38
C ASP A 538 -33.48 28.23 11.44
N ALA A 539 -33.08 27.49 10.41
CA ALA A 539 -32.02 27.80 9.43
C ALA A 539 -30.54 27.81 9.89
N MET A 540 -29.82 27.08 9.23
CA MET A 540 -28.56 27.11 8.50
C MET A 540 -27.71 25.88 8.72
#